data_387e99b9cd01ccfe497e3f846dd27b0f
#
_entry.id   387e99b9cd01ccfe497e3f846dd27b0f
#
_cell.length_a   1.000
_cell.length_b   1.000
_cell.length_c   1.000
_cell.angle_alpha   90.00
_cell.angle_beta   90.00
_cell.angle_gamma   90.00
#
_symmetry.space_group_name_H-M   'P 1'
#
loop_
_entity.id
_entity.type
_entity.pdbx_description
1 polymer ?
#
loop_
_entity_poly.entity_id
_entity_poly.type
_entity_poly.pdbx_seq_one_letter_code
_entity_poly.pdbx_strand_id
1 'polypeptide(L)'
;MAERKTGWMNYWAWGSGDVVGAGLPAVTSGWLIYFYTTFCHIGAAEAGGLLAIPRVFDAITCPLIGYISDNLRHTWVGRHIGRRKIFLLIAIPLLPSFALMWVQGQTFLYYLSAYIFFELVYNCVLIPWETLPAEMTKDYKEKAKFAGARILQAQAFAVVASYLPTLIINHLGKDSAVTFLINGAIFGVMGSVLITLAVIFTWERPYTEAEKLIRPAPLNLARGLMIPFLMFRDLFSTLRIRAFRQHLSIYLGGYISQDIFNAAFPIFVTTVMLGATLIISQMMTAMYIVQFVSVMIAIRVVMKAGPTRAYAFAIASVIIACALYYAYYLIRPAGFSPAVHGIEHNIFGGVLTGHVSPMIAFWLLVPVMFAGLGRGTLNFVPWSVYNYLPDIDEAVTGQRREGIFAGVMTLVRKFTQAFALAGTGWAMEAGGFVSGAKVQTPGAMHTITLLLCVGPVVVMLLGLIVAMKFRLNAKTHEILTYEVERLRRGATSAETPENQQVVEDLTGWKYATLWGRGR
;
A
#
# COMPACT_ATOMS: atom_id res chain seq x y z
N MET A 1 9.60 21.41 31.48
CA MET A 1 10.64 20.80 30.62
C MET A 1 10.62 21.53 29.29
N ALA A 2 11.78 22.01 28.79
CA ALA A 2 11.86 22.63 27.47
C ALA A 2 11.38 21.65 26.40
N GLU A 3 10.52 22.09 25.50
CA GLU A 3 10.08 21.27 24.37
C GLU A 3 11.31 20.90 23.52
N ARG A 4 11.52 19.59 23.37
CA ARG A 4 12.64 19.07 22.58
C ARG A 4 12.39 19.43 21.12
N LYS A 5 13.23 20.27 20.53
CA LYS A 5 13.04 20.73 19.14
C LYS A 5 13.34 19.59 18.17
N THR A 6 12.47 19.41 17.20
CA THR A 6 12.69 18.49 16.07
C THR A 6 13.62 19.13 15.05
N GLY A 7 14.46 18.33 14.41
CA GLY A 7 15.40 18.74 13.39
C GLY A 7 15.36 17.82 12.16
N TRP A 8 16.13 18.16 11.12
CA TRP A 8 16.16 17.39 9.88
C TRP A 8 16.56 15.93 10.10
N MET A 9 17.47 15.64 11.03
CA MET A 9 17.86 14.25 11.37
C MET A 9 16.69 13.44 11.92
N ASN A 10 15.78 14.04 12.68
CA ASN A 10 14.61 13.36 13.21
C ASN A 10 13.63 13.00 12.09
N TYR A 11 13.43 13.91 11.11
CA TYR A 11 12.55 13.65 9.97
C TYR A 11 13.08 12.50 9.10
N TRP A 12 14.39 12.52 8.79
CA TRP A 12 15.02 11.52 7.94
C TRP A 12 15.17 10.18 8.65
N ALA A 13 15.58 10.15 9.90
CA ALA A 13 15.72 8.93 10.67
C ALA A 13 14.37 8.25 10.92
N TRP A 14 13.34 9.03 11.21
CA TRP A 14 11.98 8.45 11.29
C TRP A 14 11.50 7.98 9.92
N GLY A 15 11.62 8.80 8.89
CA GLY A 15 11.21 8.46 7.53
C GLY A 15 11.90 7.21 7.00
N SER A 16 13.17 6.95 7.36
CA SER A 16 13.91 5.76 6.94
C SER A 16 13.29 4.45 7.47
N GLY A 17 12.51 4.51 8.54
CA GLY A 17 11.72 3.37 9.01
C GLY A 17 10.68 2.89 8.00
N ASP A 18 10.35 3.70 6.97
CA ASP A 18 9.44 3.29 5.91
C ASP A 18 10.03 2.23 4.94
N VAL A 19 11.28 1.84 5.13
CA VAL A 19 11.81 0.59 4.55
C VAL A 19 10.94 -0.59 4.96
N VAL A 20 10.45 -0.59 6.21
CA VAL A 20 9.49 -1.60 6.69
C VAL A 20 8.10 -1.33 6.12
N GLY A 21 7.61 -0.08 6.14
CA GLY A 21 6.25 0.25 5.70
C GLY A 21 6.02 0.16 4.18
N ALA A 22 7.02 0.49 3.35
CA ALA A 22 6.92 0.48 1.89
C ALA A 22 7.92 -0.45 1.21
N GLY A 23 9.17 -0.54 1.70
CA GLY A 23 10.22 -1.35 1.08
C GLY A 23 9.93 -2.85 1.14
N LEU A 24 9.71 -3.41 2.32
CA LEU A 24 9.38 -4.83 2.48
C LEU A 24 8.09 -5.23 1.73
N PRO A 25 6.98 -4.46 1.80
CA PRO A 25 5.82 -4.73 0.96
C PRO A 25 6.08 -4.63 -0.54
N ALA A 26 6.98 -3.75 -1.00
CA ALA A 26 7.36 -3.70 -2.41
C ALA A 26 8.07 -4.97 -2.87
N VAL A 27 8.96 -5.52 -2.02
CA VAL A 27 9.61 -6.81 -2.29
C VAL A 27 8.58 -7.94 -2.31
N THR A 28 7.69 -8.03 -1.30
CA THR A 28 6.70 -9.12 -1.24
C THR A 28 5.69 -9.05 -2.39
N SER A 29 5.10 -7.87 -2.64
CA SER A 29 4.08 -7.72 -3.67
C SER A 29 4.62 -7.88 -5.09
N GLY A 30 5.89 -7.53 -5.32
CA GLY A 30 6.51 -7.63 -6.63
C GLY A 30 7.09 -9.00 -6.94
N TRP A 31 7.54 -9.75 -5.95
CA TRP A 31 8.36 -10.92 -6.19
C TRP A 31 7.87 -12.22 -5.55
N LEU A 32 7.06 -12.18 -4.49
CA LEU A 32 6.81 -13.38 -3.69
C LEU A 32 5.99 -14.44 -4.44
N ILE A 33 4.92 -14.03 -5.15
CA ILE A 33 4.14 -14.98 -5.96
C ILE A 33 4.99 -15.58 -7.09
N TYR A 34 5.83 -14.77 -7.72
CA TYR A 34 6.78 -15.22 -8.74
C TYR A 34 7.78 -16.21 -8.17
N PHE A 35 8.36 -15.92 -7.01
CA PHE A 35 9.30 -16.81 -6.33
C PHE A 35 8.66 -18.17 -5.99
N TYR A 36 7.47 -18.17 -5.40
CA TYR A 36 6.78 -19.39 -5.02
C TYR A 36 6.40 -20.26 -6.22
N THR A 37 5.92 -19.65 -7.30
CA THR A 37 5.49 -20.39 -8.49
C THR A 37 6.65 -20.85 -9.36
N THR A 38 7.70 -20.02 -9.51
CA THR A 38 8.82 -20.29 -10.45
C THR A 38 9.93 -21.12 -9.81
N PHE A 39 10.34 -20.78 -8.57
CA PHE A 39 11.49 -21.40 -7.92
C PHE A 39 11.11 -22.46 -6.89
N CYS A 40 9.95 -22.33 -6.24
CA CYS A 40 9.47 -23.30 -5.26
C CYS A 40 8.49 -24.31 -5.86
N HIS A 41 8.04 -24.11 -7.11
CA HIS A 41 7.09 -24.97 -7.82
C HIS A 41 5.74 -25.17 -7.09
N ILE A 42 5.36 -24.20 -6.23
CA ILE A 42 4.07 -24.20 -5.55
C ILE A 42 2.96 -23.86 -6.56
N GLY A 43 1.82 -24.54 -6.48
CA GLY A 43 0.67 -24.25 -7.32
C GLY A 43 0.25 -22.78 -7.22
N ALA A 44 -0.25 -22.20 -8.32
CA ALA A 44 -0.58 -20.77 -8.33
C ALA A 44 -1.69 -20.40 -7.33
N ALA A 45 -2.71 -21.27 -7.17
CA ALA A 45 -3.75 -21.09 -6.16
C ALA A 45 -3.20 -21.19 -4.74
N GLU A 46 -2.31 -22.16 -4.47
CA GLU A 46 -1.64 -22.30 -3.17
C GLU A 46 -0.75 -21.06 -2.88
N ALA A 47 0.00 -20.58 -3.87
CA ALA A 47 0.81 -19.37 -3.75
C ALA A 47 -0.08 -18.13 -3.46
N GLY A 48 -1.21 -18.00 -4.16
CA GLY A 48 -2.22 -16.96 -3.87
C GLY A 48 -2.76 -17.05 -2.44
N GLY A 49 -3.04 -18.27 -1.96
CA GLY A 49 -3.44 -18.54 -0.57
C GLY A 49 -2.37 -18.17 0.46
N LEU A 50 -1.10 -18.51 0.18
CA LEU A 50 0.04 -18.14 1.02
C LEU A 50 0.19 -16.60 1.17
N LEU A 51 -0.18 -15.84 0.14
CA LEU A 51 -0.16 -14.38 0.23
C LEU A 51 -1.42 -13.82 0.90
N ALA A 52 -2.57 -14.49 0.75
CA ALA A 52 -3.86 -14.01 1.25
C ALA A 52 -4.06 -14.26 2.76
N ILE A 53 -3.76 -15.46 3.24
CA ILE A 53 -4.01 -15.87 4.63
C ILE A 53 -3.28 -14.95 5.63
N PRO A 54 -1.97 -14.63 5.48
CA PRO A 54 -1.28 -13.70 6.36
C PRO A 54 -1.89 -12.29 6.35
N ARG A 55 -2.48 -11.84 5.24
CA ARG A 55 -3.16 -10.53 5.15
C ARG A 55 -4.44 -10.48 5.98
N VAL A 56 -5.18 -11.58 6.02
CA VAL A 56 -6.35 -11.69 6.91
C VAL A 56 -5.92 -11.70 8.37
N PHE A 57 -4.86 -12.46 8.69
CA PHE A 57 -4.27 -12.48 10.03
C PHE A 57 -3.78 -11.09 10.45
N ASP A 58 -3.10 -10.38 9.56
CA ASP A 58 -2.63 -9.01 9.74
C ASP A 58 -3.79 -8.04 10.02
N ALA A 59 -4.91 -8.15 9.33
CA ALA A 59 -6.09 -7.33 9.57
C ALA A 59 -6.66 -7.48 10.99
N ILE A 60 -6.46 -8.64 11.63
CA ILE A 60 -6.90 -8.92 13.00
C ILE A 60 -5.84 -8.46 14.01
N THR A 61 -4.57 -8.74 13.75
CA THR A 61 -3.47 -8.46 14.70
C THR A 61 -3.10 -6.99 14.78
N CYS A 62 -3.25 -6.24 13.69
CA CYS A 62 -2.95 -4.81 13.64
C CYS A 62 -3.70 -3.99 14.73
N PRO A 63 -5.04 -4.06 14.86
CA PRO A 63 -5.75 -3.37 15.94
C PRO A 63 -5.38 -3.87 17.33
N LEU A 64 -5.08 -5.17 17.47
CA LEU A 64 -4.69 -5.76 18.75
C LEU A 64 -3.36 -5.19 19.24
N ILE A 65 -2.35 -5.10 18.37
CA ILE A 65 -1.05 -4.49 18.70
C ILE A 65 -1.20 -3.01 19.04
N GLY A 66 -2.04 -2.27 18.31
CA GLY A 66 -2.37 -0.89 18.64
C GLY A 66 -2.94 -0.75 20.05
N TYR A 67 -3.93 -1.59 20.40
CA TYR A 67 -4.53 -1.62 21.72
C TYR A 67 -3.51 -1.96 22.81
N ILE A 68 -2.69 -3.00 22.62
CA ILE A 68 -1.66 -3.39 23.59
C ILE A 68 -0.66 -2.24 23.76
N SER A 69 -0.17 -1.64 22.66
CA SER A 69 0.77 -0.52 22.68
C SER A 69 0.23 0.67 23.47
N ASP A 70 -1.04 1.03 23.30
CA ASP A 70 -1.64 2.14 24.01
C ASP A 70 -1.83 1.85 25.51
N ASN A 71 -2.16 0.61 25.87
CA ASN A 71 -2.36 0.21 27.27
C ASN A 71 -1.06 -0.09 28.04
N LEU A 72 0.05 -0.40 27.35
CA LEU A 72 1.36 -0.57 27.99
C LEU A 72 1.86 0.70 28.69
N ARG A 73 1.29 1.87 28.39
CA ARG A 73 1.59 3.14 29.05
C ARG A 73 1.55 3.04 30.58
N HIS A 74 0.67 2.23 31.12
CA HIS A 74 0.45 2.10 32.56
C HIS A 74 1.30 1.00 33.22
N THR A 75 2.06 0.22 32.46
CA THR A 75 2.94 -0.83 32.96
C THR A 75 4.32 -0.28 33.35
N TRP A 76 5.06 -1.04 34.17
CA TRP A 76 6.45 -0.71 34.49
C TRP A 76 7.34 -0.58 33.27
N VAL A 77 7.20 -1.50 32.33
CA VAL A 77 7.96 -1.52 31.07
C VAL A 77 7.66 -0.27 30.22
N GLY A 78 6.39 0.07 30.05
CA GLY A 78 5.98 1.24 29.29
C GLY A 78 6.45 2.56 29.90
N ARG A 79 6.62 2.62 31.24
CA ARG A 79 7.12 3.81 31.93
C ARG A 79 8.62 4.02 31.80
N HIS A 80 9.43 2.95 31.72
CA HIS A 80 10.90 3.03 31.71
C HIS A 80 11.49 3.01 30.31
N ILE A 81 10.94 2.16 29.41
CA ILE A 81 11.46 1.97 28.04
C ILE A 81 10.66 2.81 27.05
N GLY A 82 9.39 3.02 27.31
CA GLY A 82 8.41 3.62 26.42
C GLY A 82 7.40 2.59 25.92
N ARG A 83 6.15 3.02 25.76
CA ARG A 83 5.03 2.15 25.38
C ARG A 83 5.11 1.67 23.90
N ARG A 84 5.75 2.47 23.04
CA ARG A 84 5.91 2.22 21.61
C ARG A 84 7.30 1.69 21.30
N LYS A 85 8.33 2.27 21.90
CA LYS A 85 9.73 1.88 21.68
C LYS A 85 10.00 0.43 22.04
N ILE A 86 9.33 -0.12 23.04
CA ILE A 86 9.52 -1.54 23.44
C ILE A 86 9.20 -2.48 22.28
N PHE A 87 8.13 -2.23 21.49
CA PHE A 87 7.79 -3.04 20.34
C PHE A 87 8.86 -2.95 19.25
N LEU A 88 9.37 -1.73 18.98
CA LEU A 88 10.44 -1.53 18.03
C LEU A 88 11.71 -2.26 18.44
N LEU A 89 12.10 -2.17 19.72
CA LEU A 89 13.29 -2.84 20.24
C LEU A 89 13.20 -4.37 20.17
N ILE A 90 12.02 -4.95 20.44
CA ILE A 90 11.78 -6.39 20.30
C ILE A 90 11.80 -6.80 18.83
N ALA A 91 11.24 -5.98 17.94
CA ALA A 91 11.13 -6.31 16.53
C ALA A 91 12.46 -6.18 15.77
N ILE A 92 13.36 -5.27 16.16
CA ILE A 92 14.66 -5.06 15.50
C ILE A 92 15.43 -6.37 15.25
N PRO A 93 15.69 -7.23 16.24
CA PRO A 93 16.39 -8.49 16.02
C PRO A 93 15.57 -9.53 15.25
N LEU A 94 14.26 -9.36 15.15
CA LEU A 94 13.35 -10.28 14.47
C LEU A 94 13.08 -9.91 13.01
N LEU A 95 13.34 -8.67 12.58
CA LEU A 95 13.14 -8.24 11.18
C LEU A 95 13.89 -9.08 10.14
N PRO A 96 15.11 -9.63 10.41
CA PRO A 96 15.76 -10.54 9.48
C PRO A 96 14.98 -11.82 9.19
N SER A 97 13.96 -12.18 10.01
CA SER A 97 13.03 -13.28 9.71
C SER A 97 12.30 -13.12 8.35
N PHE A 98 12.29 -11.91 7.77
CA PHE A 98 11.85 -11.69 6.40
C PHE A 98 12.52 -12.61 5.38
N ALA A 99 13.79 -12.96 5.61
CA ALA A 99 14.53 -13.88 4.76
C ALA A 99 13.95 -15.32 4.76
N LEU A 100 13.27 -15.74 5.84
CA LEU A 100 12.71 -17.09 5.94
C LEU A 100 11.66 -17.37 4.86
N MET A 101 10.95 -16.36 4.40
CA MET A 101 9.96 -16.50 3.32
C MET A 101 10.57 -16.83 1.96
N TRP A 102 11.89 -16.64 1.81
CA TRP A 102 12.64 -16.76 0.55
C TRP A 102 13.54 -17.99 0.50
N VAL A 103 13.39 -18.93 1.42
CA VAL A 103 14.12 -20.19 1.42
C VAL A 103 13.45 -21.17 0.47
N GLN A 104 14.19 -21.65 -0.56
CA GLN A 104 13.67 -22.61 -1.54
C GLN A 104 13.46 -24.01 -0.94
N GLY A 105 12.51 -24.78 -1.49
CA GLY A 105 12.36 -26.21 -1.21
C GLY A 105 11.63 -26.53 0.09
N GLN A 106 10.87 -25.59 0.63
CA GLN A 106 10.12 -25.77 1.87
C GLN A 106 8.65 -26.16 1.61
N THR A 107 7.95 -26.60 2.66
CA THR A 107 6.54 -26.99 2.60
C THR A 107 5.61 -25.76 2.66
N PHE A 108 4.36 -25.92 2.21
CA PHE A 108 3.33 -24.91 2.35
C PHE A 108 3.19 -24.36 3.79
N LEU A 109 3.19 -25.28 4.77
CA LEU A 109 3.05 -24.89 6.19
C LEU A 109 4.26 -24.07 6.68
N TYR A 110 5.47 -24.38 6.21
CA TYR A 110 6.66 -23.57 6.51
C TYR A 110 6.49 -22.14 5.99
N TYR A 111 6.14 -21.97 4.71
CA TYR A 111 5.97 -20.63 4.13
C TYR A 111 4.84 -19.85 4.80
N LEU A 112 3.72 -20.52 5.10
CA LEU A 112 2.61 -19.91 5.81
C LEU A 112 3.02 -19.44 7.21
N SER A 113 3.70 -20.28 7.97
CA SER A 113 4.14 -19.94 9.33
C SER A 113 5.22 -18.86 9.32
N ALA A 114 6.17 -18.91 8.40
CA ALA A 114 7.20 -17.88 8.24
C ALA A 114 6.58 -16.52 7.89
N TYR A 115 5.58 -16.50 7.01
CA TYR A 115 4.93 -15.26 6.62
C TYR A 115 4.04 -14.70 7.74
N ILE A 116 3.24 -15.54 8.43
CA ILE A 116 2.44 -15.10 9.59
C ILE A 116 3.35 -14.56 10.70
N PHE A 117 4.46 -15.24 10.99
CA PHE A 117 5.43 -14.76 11.97
C PHE A 117 6.01 -13.40 11.57
N PHE A 118 6.39 -13.25 10.31
CA PHE A 118 6.90 -11.97 9.81
C PHE A 118 5.83 -10.86 9.87
N GLU A 119 4.56 -11.13 9.54
CA GLU A 119 3.48 -10.14 9.66
C GLU A 119 3.28 -9.67 11.11
N LEU A 120 3.45 -10.56 12.08
CA LEU A 120 3.43 -10.18 13.49
C LEU A 120 4.58 -9.21 13.83
N VAL A 121 5.81 -9.53 13.40
CA VAL A 121 6.99 -8.68 13.57
C VAL A 121 6.79 -7.33 12.86
N TYR A 122 6.28 -7.37 11.63
CA TYR A 122 5.96 -6.20 10.82
C TYR A 122 5.00 -5.25 11.53
N ASN A 123 3.91 -5.76 12.10
CA ASN A 123 2.94 -4.97 12.85
C ASN A 123 3.51 -4.40 14.16
N CYS A 124 4.39 -5.14 14.83
CA CYS A 124 5.12 -4.63 16.00
C CYS A 124 6.02 -3.44 15.66
N VAL A 125 6.45 -3.30 14.41
CA VAL A 125 7.18 -2.13 13.94
C VAL A 125 6.24 -1.04 13.46
N LEU A 126 5.37 -1.37 12.49
CA LEU A 126 4.61 -0.39 11.72
C LEU A 126 3.72 0.49 12.60
N ILE A 127 2.94 -0.12 13.47
CA ILE A 127 1.92 0.58 14.27
C ILE A 127 2.55 1.55 15.27
N PRO A 128 3.52 1.13 16.12
CA PRO A 128 4.16 2.06 17.05
C PRO A 128 4.98 3.13 16.32
N TRP A 129 5.69 2.78 15.23
CA TRP A 129 6.52 3.69 14.48
C TRP A 129 5.71 4.81 13.80
N GLU A 130 4.59 4.49 13.15
CA GLU A 130 3.75 5.49 12.47
C GLU A 130 3.21 6.57 13.41
N THR A 131 3.05 6.24 14.67
CA THR A 131 2.48 7.15 15.67
C THR A 131 3.50 8.04 16.37
N LEU A 132 4.82 7.80 16.21
CA LEU A 132 5.88 8.58 16.87
C LEU A 132 5.86 10.08 16.55
N PRO A 133 5.63 10.55 15.31
CA PRO A 133 5.58 11.99 15.04
C PRO A 133 4.51 12.74 15.82
N ALA A 134 3.37 12.08 16.11
CA ALA A 134 2.32 12.67 16.92
C ALA A 134 2.72 12.83 18.41
N GLU A 135 3.66 11.99 18.86
CA GLU A 135 4.25 12.12 20.20
C GLU A 135 5.34 13.20 20.25
N MET A 136 6.10 13.37 19.15
CA MET A 136 7.27 14.27 19.11
C MET A 136 6.87 15.71 18.97
N THR A 137 5.81 16.03 18.21
CA THR A 137 5.42 17.41 17.93
C THR A 137 3.91 17.58 17.79
N LYS A 138 3.43 18.75 18.21
CA LYS A 138 2.04 19.21 17.96
C LYS A 138 1.95 20.13 16.76
N ASP A 139 3.08 20.67 16.28
CA ASP A 139 3.12 21.61 15.16
C ASP A 139 2.75 20.90 13.84
N TYR A 140 1.76 21.46 13.17
CA TYR A 140 1.29 20.98 11.87
C TYR A 140 2.40 20.99 10.80
N LYS A 141 3.22 22.05 10.76
CA LYS A 141 4.31 22.17 9.77
C LYS A 141 5.39 21.11 9.98
N GLU A 142 5.71 20.78 11.23
CA GLU A 142 6.66 19.73 11.54
C GLU A 142 6.12 18.34 11.18
N LYS A 143 4.86 18.06 11.49
CA LYS A 143 4.19 16.81 11.05
C LYS A 143 4.22 16.66 9.53
N ALA A 144 4.01 17.75 8.79
CA ALA A 144 4.10 17.74 7.33
C ALA A 144 5.51 17.41 6.82
N LYS A 145 6.58 17.86 7.52
CA LYS A 145 7.98 17.51 7.19
C LYS A 145 8.25 16.01 7.43
N PHE A 146 7.74 15.44 8.53
CA PHE A 146 7.80 13.98 8.76
C PHE A 146 7.13 13.22 7.62
N ALA A 147 5.91 13.56 7.27
CA ALA A 147 5.19 12.92 6.17
C ALA A 147 5.92 13.07 4.82
N GLY A 148 6.48 14.23 4.53
CA GLY A 148 7.27 14.47 3.32
C GLY A 148 8.52 13.59 3.25
N ALA A 149 9.29 13.50 4.35
CA ALA A 149 10.48 12.65 4.43
C ALA A 149 10.11 11.16 4.24
N ARG A 150 9.00 10.70 4.84
CA ARG A 150 8.47 9.34 4.66
C ARG A 150 8.17 9.04 3.19
N ILE A 151 7.38 9.90 2.54
CA ILE A 151 6.97 9.69 1.14
C ILE A 151 8.18 9.61 0.20
N LEU A 152 9.16 10.49 0.37
CA LEU A 152 10.39 10.47 -0.44
C LEU A 152 11.15 9.16 -0.26
N GLN A 153 11.30 8.69 0.97
CA GLN A 153 12.03 7.46 1.26
C GLN A 153 11.25 6.21 0.84
N ALA A 154 9.92 6.19 0.97
CA ALA A 154 9.06 5.13 0.45
C ALA A 154 9.31 4.85 -1.03
N GLN A 155 9.36 5.92 -1.84
CA GLN A 155 9.64 5.78 -3.27
C GLN A 155 11.07 5.30 -3.55
N ALA A 156 12.05 5.80 -2.80
CA ALA A 156 13.43 5.34 -2.92
C ALA A 156 13.57 3.84 -2.58
N PHE A 157 12.92 3.38 -1.50
CA PHE A 157 12.93 1.96 -1.15
C PHE A 157 12.22 1.07 -2.17
N ALA A 158 11.15 1.55 -2.81
CA ALA A 158 10.49 0.81 -3.89
C ALA A 158 11.42 0.62 -5.10
N VAL A 159 12.20 1.66 -5.46
CA VAL A 159 13.23 1.56 -6.52
C VAL A 159 14.32 0.56 -6.11
N VAL A 160 14.83 0.65 -4.88
CA VAL A 160 15.85 -0.29 -4.38
C VAL A 160 15.29 -1.72 -4.37
N ALA A 161 14.07 -1.93 -3.92
CA ALA A 161 13.41 -3.24 -3.88
C ALA A 161 13.27 -3.89 -5.25
N SER A 162 13.06 -3.08 -6.29
CA SER A 162 12.94 -3.57 -7.66
C SER A 162 14.29 -3.80 -8.35
N TYR A 163 15.31 -2.98 -8.06
CA TYR A 163 16.62 -3.03 -8.72
C TYR A 163 17.63 -3.98 -8.07
N LEU A 164 17.51 -4.22 -6.77
CA LEU A 164 18.46 -5.06 -6.04
C LEU A 164 18.61 -6.47 -6.62
N PRO A 165 17.54 -7.17 -7.07
CA PRO A 165 17.69 -8.46 -7.76
C PRO A 165 18.60 -8.39 -8.98
N THR A 166 18.55 -7.28 -9.76
CA THR A 166 19.47 -7.07 -10.90
C THR A 166 20.94 -7.09 -10.47
N LEU A 167 21.26 -6.38 -9.39
CA LEU A 167 22.63 -6.32 -8.87
C LEU A 167 23.09 -7.69 -8.38
N ILE A 168 22.23 -8.43 -7.68
CA ILE A 168 22.55 -9.77 -7.16
C ILE A 168 22.76 -10.76 -8.31
N ILE A 169 21.90 -10.78 -9.33
CA ILE A 169 22.02 -11.66 -10.49
C ILE A 169 23.32 -11.36 -11.24
N ASN A 170 23.64 -10.10 -11.47
CA ASN A 170 24.88 -9.71 -12.14
C ASN A 170 26.12 -10.14 -11.35
N HIS A 171 26.07 -10.10 -10.01
CA HIS A 171 27.17 -10.56 -9.17
C HIS A 171 27.31 -12.10 -9.12
N LEU A 172 26.18 -12.82 -9.04
CA LEU A 172 26.17 -14.28 -9.00
C LEU A 172 26.38 -14.90 -10.38
N GLY A 173 26.22 -14.13 -11.45
CA GLY A 173 26.33 -14.61 -12.83
C GLY A 173 25.23 -15.59 -13.26
N LYS A 174 24.15 -15.73 -12.47
CA LYS A 174 23.03 -16.64 -12.78
C LYS A 174 21.73 -16.22 -12.07
N ASP A 175 20.61 -16.48 -12.72
CA ASP A 175 19.29 -16.39 -12.12
C ASP A 175 18.99 -17.63 -11.26
N SER A 176 18.74 -17.44 -9.98
CA SER A 176 18.51 -18.53 -9.03
C SER A 176 17.68 -18.09 -7.83
N ALA A 177 17.09 -19.06 -7.12
CA ALA A 177 16.36 -18.82 -5.88
C ALA A 177 17.20 -18.09 -4.80
N VAL A 178 18.53 -18.26 -4.83
CA VAL A 178 19.45 -17.59 -3.91
C VAL A 178 19.41 -16.08 -4.06
N THR A 179 19.12 -15.56 -5.26
CA THR A 179 18.91 -14.11 -5.49
C THR A 179 17.84 -13.54 -4.55
N PHE A 180 16.72 -14.23 -4.41
CA PHE A 180 15.60 -13.80 -3.58
C PHE A 180 15.89 -13.95 -2.09
N LEU A 181 16.61 -15.01 -1.69
CA LEU A 181 17.06 -15.18 -0.30
C LEU A 181 17.99 -14.03 0.12
N ILE A 182 18.99 -13.70 -0.72
CA ILE A 182 19.92 -12.59 -0.47
C ILE A 182 19.14 -11.25 -0.45
N ASN A 183 18.24 -11.04 -1.40
CA ASN A 183 17.39 -9.85 -1.42
C ASN A 183 16.58 -9.72 -0.13
N GLY A 184 15.92 -10.78 0.31
CA GLY A 184 15.16 -10.82 1.56
C GLY A 184 16.04 -10.58 2.79
N ALA A 185 17.24 -11.17 2.86
CA ALA A 185 18.19 -10.95 3.95
C ALA A 185 18.68 -9.50 4.01
N ILE A 186 19.02 -8.90 2.87
CA ILE A 186 19.45 -7.49 2.78
C ILE A 186 18.33 -6.56 3.29
N PHE A 187 17.09 -6.75 2.83
CA PHE A 187 15.97 -5.94 3.27
C PHE A 187 15.63 -6.15 4.75
N GLY A 188 15.69 -7.38 5.26
CA GLY A 188 15.49 -7.68 6.67
C GLY A 188 16.52 -6.99 7.58
N VAL A 189 17.82 -7.10 7.23
CA VAL A 189 18.91 -6.43 7.96
C VAL A 189 18.83 -4.91 7.82
N MET A 190 18.57 -4.41 6.60
CA MET A 190 18.37 -2.97 6.38
C MET A 190 17.21 -2.44 7.21
N GLY A 191 16.11 -3.19 7.32
CA GLY A 191 15.00 -2.87 8.21
C GLY A 191 15.45 -2.74 9.66
N SER A 192 16.21 -3.69 10.17
CA SER A 192 16.77 -3.64 11.55
C SER A 192 17.63 -2.40 11.78
N VAL A 193 18.53 -2.09 10.85
CA VAL A 193 19.42 -0.92 10.96
C VAL A 193 18.63 0.39 10.94
N LEU A 194 17.70 0.55 9.99
CA LEU A 194 16.97 1.80 9.81
C LEU A 194 15.92 2.02 10.92
N ILE A 195 15.29 0.96 11.42
CA ILE A 195 14.41 1.06 12.60
C ILE A 195 15.24 1.39 13.86
N THR A 196 16.46 0.87 13.98
CA THR A 196 17.36 1.25 15.08
C THR A 196 17.66 2.75 15.03
N LEU A 197 17.97 3.30 13.85
CA LEU A 197 18.15 4.75 13.68
C LEU A 197 16.87 5.53 14.04
N ALA A 198 15.70 5.05 13.61
CA ALA A 198 14.43 5.66 13.99
C ALA A 198 14.24 5.67 15.51
N VAL A 199 14.55 4.57 16.21
CA VAL A 199 14.45 4.50 17.69
C VAL A 199 15.41 5.46 18.38
N ILE A 200 16.64 5.62 17.88
CA ILE A 200 17.67 6.53 18.46
C ILE A 200 17.24 7.99 18.31
N PHE A 201 16.77 8.38 17.12
CA PHE A 201 16.50 9.79 16.78
C PHE A 201 15.05 10.21 17.02
N THR A 202 14.18 9.34 17.56
CA THR A 202 12.81 9.68 17.93
C THR A 202 12.61 9.55 19.44
N TRP A 203 11.55 10.15 19.96
CA TRP A 203 11.18 10.06 21.37
C TRP A 203 9.67 10.00 21.55
N GLU A 204 9.25 9.41 22.63
CA GLU A 204 7.87 9.44 23.10
C GLU A 204 7.66 10.63 24.03
N ARG A 205 6.44 11.10 24.10
CA ARG A 205 6.06 12.17 25.00
C ARG A 205 6.20 11.72 26.46
N PRO A 206 6.90 12.50 27.30
CA PRO A 206 7.03 12.16 28.72
C PRO A 206 5.66 12.17 29.42
N TYR A 207 5.53 11.35 30.45
CA TYR A 207 4.33 11.31 31.28
C TYR A 207 4.13 12.64 32.00
N THR A 208 2.90 13.17 31.97
CA THR A 208 2.50 14.29 32.81
C THR A 208 2.22 13.80 34.23
N GLU A 209 2.34 14.69 35.24
CA GLU A 209 2.05 14.32 36.65
C GLU A 209 0.59 13.85 36.81
N ALA A 210 -0.36 14.47 36.10
CA ALA A 210 -1.75 14.02 36.07
C ALA A 210 -1.91 12.58 35.54
N GLU A 211 -1.14 12.20 34.54
CA GLU A 211 -1.17 10.85 33.97
C GLU A 211 -0.52 9.79 34.89
N LYS A 212 0.44 10.19 35.72
CA LYS A 212 1.04 9.30 36.74
C LYS A 212 0.05 8.92 37.83
N LEU A 213 -0.93 9.80 38.09
CA LEU A 213 -1.97 9.59 39.12
C LEU A 213 -3.10 8.67 38.62
N ILE A 214 -3.26 8.47 37.31
CA ILE A 214 -4.25 7.56 36.75
C ILE A 214 -3.82 6.12 37.08
N ARG A 215 -4.64 5.42 37.88
CA ARG A 215 -4.42 3.99 38.16
C ARG A 215 -4.42 3.19 36.87
N PRO A 216 -3.43 2.29 36.64
CA PRO A 216 -3.41 1.45 35.48
C PRO A 216 -4.66 0.56 35.46
N ALA A 217 -5.46 0.67 34.44
CA ALA A 217 -6.47 -0.33 34.18
C ALA A 217 -5.74 -1.64 33.79
N PRO A 218 -6.09 -2.79 34.40
CA PRO A 218 -5.46 -4.04 34.02
C PRO A 218 -5.67 -4.30 32.52
N LEU A 219 -4.63 -4.78 31.84
CA LEU A 219 -4.71 -5.25 30.46
C LEU A 219 -5.80 -6.32 30.39
N ASN A 220 -6.96 -5.96 29.89
CA ASN A 220 -8.06 -6.90 29.71
C ASN A 220 -7.95 -7.52 28.32
N LEU A 221 -7.35 -8.71 28.24
CA LEU A 221 -7.15 -9.44 27.00
C LEU A 221 -8.49 -9.69 26.26
N ALA A 222 -9.58 -9.92 27.01
CA ALA A 222 -10.90 -10.09 26.42
C ALA A 222 -11.39 -8.82 25.69
N ARG A 223 -11.12 -7.63 26.26
CA ARG A 223 -11.37 -6.36 25.54
C ARG A 223 -10.50 -6.23 24.29
N GLY A 224 -9.22 -6.62 24.36
CA GLY A 224 -8.33 -6.62 23.21
C GLY A 224 -8.86 -7.49 22.06
N LEU A 225 -9.32 -8.70 22.38
CA LEU A 225 -9.91 -9.63 21.40
C LEU A 225 -11.25 -9.14 20.82
N MET A 226 -11.98 -8.26 21.53
CA MET A 226 -13.19 -7.64 21.02
C MET A 226 -12.93 -6.46 20.07
N ILE A 227 -11.72 -5.89 20.04
CA ILE A 227 -11.41 -4.70 19.23
C ILE A 227 -11.63 -4.95 17.73
N PRO A 228 -11.16 -6.05 17.11
CA PRO A 228 -11.46 -6.33 15.71
C PRO A 228 -12.98 -6.34 15.45
N PHE A 229 -13.76 -6.95 16.34
CA PHE A 229 -15.22 -6.98 16.21
C PHE A 229 -15.85 -5.58 16.32
N LEU A 230 -15.39 -4.74 17.25
CA LEU A 230 -15.82 -3.35 17.36
C LEU A 230 -15.45 -2.54 16.11
N MET A 231 -14.27 -2.77 15.54
CA MET A 231 -13.88 -2.15 14.28
C MET A 231 -14.77 -2.57 13.12
N PHE A 232 -15.17 -3.85 13.03
CA PHE A 232 -16.16 -4.29 12.04
C PHE A 232 -17.51 -3.57 12.22
N ARG A 233 -17.98 -3.42 13.46
CA ARG A 233 -19.20 -2.64 13.75
C ARG A 233 -19.05 -1.19 13.31
N ASP A 234 -17.92 -0.58 13.59
CA ASP A 234 -17.63 0.82 13.23
C ASP A 234 -17.48 0.99 11.70
N LEU A 235 -16.96 -0.03 11.00
CA LEU A 235 -16.98 -0.10 9.53
C LEU A 235 -18.40 0.11 8.99
N PHE A 236 -19.38 -0.65 9.47
CA PHE A 236 -20.77 -0.49 9.03
C PHE A 236 -21.34 0.90 9.35
N SER A 237 -20.92 1.53 10.44
CA SER A 237 -21.35 2.89 10.79
C SER A 237 -20.80 3.94 9.82
N THR A 238 -19.54 3.81 9.39
CA THR A 238 -18.90 4.77 8.46
C THR A 238 -19.39 4.56 7.01
N LEU A 239 -19.72 3.32 6.63
CA LEU A 239 -20.30 3.02 5.32
C LEU A 239 -21.70 3.62 5.09
N ARG A 240 -22.35 4.12 6.14
CA ARG A 240 -23.60 4.87 5.99
C ARG A 240 -23.39 6.24 5.32
N ILE A 241 -22.17 6.80 5.40
CA ILE A 241 -21.83 8.09 4.80
C ILE A 241 -21.56 7.91 3.30
N ARG A 242 -22.32 8.62 2.46
CA ARG A 242 -22.25 8.50 1.00
C ARG A 242 -20.87 8.84 0.45
N ALA A 243 -20.29 9.97 0.85
CA ALA A 243 -18.96 10.39 0.38
C ALA A 243 -17.87 9.38 0.80
N PHE A 244 -17.98 8.76 1.97
CA PHE A 244 -17.02 7.74 2.40
C PHE A 244 -17.10 6.47 1.55
N ARG A 245 -18.30 5.97 1.24
CA ARG A 245 -18.45 4.82 0.32
C ARG A 245 -17.85 5.10 -1.05
N GLN A 246 -18.09 6.28 -1.59
CA GLN A 246 -17.55 6.70 -2.88
C GLN A 246 -16.02 6.80 -2.84
N HIS A 247 -15.48 7.44 -1.79
CA HIS A 247 -14.04 7.52 -1.57
C HIS A 247 -13.38 6.13 -1.44
N LEU A 248 -13.98 5.25 -0.64
CA LEU A 248 -13.50 3.89 -0.44
C LEU A 248 -13.47 3.10 -1.77
N SER A 249 -14.50 3.26 -2.62
CA SER A 249 -14.53 2.62 -3.94
C SER A 249 -13.42 3.13 -4.86
N ILE A 250 -13.12 4.43 -4.85
CA ILE A 250 -12.02 5.04 -5.60
C ILE A 250 -10.67 4.50 -5.10
N TYR A 251 -10.50 4.48 -3.78
CA TYR A 251 -9.31 3.96 -3.12
C TYR A 251 -9.05 2.49 -3.46
N LEU A 252 -10.07 1.64 -3.29
CA LEU A 252 -9.96 0.22 -3.56
C LEU A 252 -9.77 -0.07 -5.06
N GLY A 253 -10.44 0.67 -5.94
CA GLY A 253 -10.27 0.56 -7.38
C GLY A 253 -8.82 0.74 -7.82
N GLY A 254 -8.14 1.74 -7.26
CA GLY A 254 -6.72 1.98 -7.51
C GLY A 254 -5.80 0.90 -6.94
N TYR A 255 -6.01 0.52 -5.68
CA TYR A 255 -5.09 -0.42 -5.00
C TYR A 255 -5.28 -1.88 -5.43
N ILE A 256 -6.52 -2.36 -5.61
CA ILE A 256 -6.78 -3.73 -6.11
C ILE A 256 -6.19 -3.90 -7.51
N SER A 257 -6.32 -2.89 -8.38
CA SER A 257 -5.72 -2.93 -9.70
C SER A 257 -4.20 -3.08 -9.65
N GLN A 258 -3.54 -2.39 -8.70
CA GLN A 258 -2.10 -2.51 -8.49
C GLN A 258 -1.69 -3.89 -7.94
N ASP A 259 -2.50 -4.49 -7.06
CA ASP A 259 -2.21 -5.82 -6.53
C ASP A 259 -2.28 -6.89 -7.62
N ILE A 260 -3.33 -6.86 -8.45
CA ILE A 260 -3.49 -7.77 -9.59
C ILE A 260 -2.33 -7.59 -10.57
N PHE A 261 -1.99 -6.34 -10.90
CA PHE A 261 -0.87 -6.03 -11.80
C PHE A 261 0.45 -6.57 -11.24
N ASN A 262 0.77 -6.30 -9.98
CA ASN A 262 2.01 -6.75 -9.35
C ASN A 262 2.13 -8.27 -9.31
N ALA A 263 1.04 -8.98 -9.05
CA ALA A 263 1.02 -10.44 -9.02
C ALA A 263 1.18 -11.05 -10.42
N ALA A 264 0.53 -10.49 -11.42
CA ALA A 264 0.53 -11.03 -12.79
C ALA A 264 1.77 -10.59 -13.60
N PHE A 265 2.33 -9.41 -13.34
CA PHE A 265 3.36 -8.80 -14.18
C PHE A 265 4.65 -9.64 -14.31
N PRO A 266 5.29 -10.13 -13.23
CA PRO A 266 6.48 -10.96 -13.35
C PRO A 266 6.23 -12.24 -14.15
N ILE A 267 5.06 -12.86 -13.91
CA ILE A 267 4.67 -14.09 -14.60
C ILE A 267 4.41 -13.83 -16.09
N PHE A 268 3.77 -12.70 -16.43
CA PHE A 268 3.58 -12.27 -17.83
C PHE A 268 4.92 -12.08 -18.54
N VAL A 269 5.88 -11.40 -17.91
CA VAL A 269 7.19 -11.16 -18.52
C VAL A 269 7.93 -12.49 -18.77
N THR A 270 7.88 -13.44 -17.85
CA THR A 270 8.57 -14.73 -18.01
C THR A 270 7.84 -15.68 -18.96
N THR A 271 6.52 -15.71 -18.97
CA THR A 271 5.75 -16.71 -19.74
C THR A 271 5.34 -16.22 -21.12
N VAL A 272 4.99 -14.95 -21.26
CA VAL A 272 4.50 -14.37 -22.52
C VAL A 272 5.61 -13.67 -23.29
N MET A 273 6.45 -12.89 -22.60
CA MET A 273 7.59 -12.20 -23.21
C MET A 273 8.86 -13.07 -23.24
N LEU A 274 8.89 -14.19 -22.50
CA LEU A 274 10.05 -15.07 -22.30
C LEU A 274 11.29 -14.32 -21.79
N GLY A 275 11.06 -13.34 -20.90
CA GLY A 275 12.12 -12.57 -20.26
C GLY A 275 12.62 -13.21 -18.98
N ALA A 276 13.90 -13.01 -18.64
CA ALA A 276 14.51 -13.43 -17.39
C ALA A 276 14.14 -12.49 -16.22
N THR A 277 14.40 -12.91 -14.97
CA THR A 277 14.21 -12.11 -13.75
C THR A 277 14.92 -10.75 -13.81
N LEU A 278 16.07 -10.70 -14.47
CA LEU A 278 16.82 -9.46 -14.73
C LEU A 278 15.97 -8.42 -15.46
N ILE A 279 15.23 -8.83 -16.48
CA ILE A 279 14.35 -7.94 -17.27
C ILE A 279 13.18 -7.47 -16.42
N ILE A 280 12.55 -8.36 -15.65
CA ILE A 280 11.48 -7.99 -14.71
C ILE A 280 11.97 -6.89 -13.76
N SER A 281 13.11 -7.10 -13.12
CA SER A 281 13.73 -6.18 -12.18
C SER A 281 13.94 -4.79 -12.80
N GLN A 282 14.47 -4.71 -14.00
CA GLN A 282 14.74 -3.46 -14.71
C GLN A 282 13.43 -2.75 -15.15
N MET A 283 12.45 -3.50 -15.64
CA MET A 283 11.14 -2.95 -16.01
C MET A 283 10.41 -2.40 -14.77
N MET A 284 10.41 -3.14 -13.66
CA MET A 284 9.81 -2.67 -12.40
C MET A 284 10.53 -1.42 -11.87
N THR A 285 11.86 -1.37 -11.98
CA THR A 285 12.65 -0.21 -11.58
C THR A 285 12.27 1.02 -12.40
N ALA A 286 12.17 0.89 -13.73
CA ALA A 286 11.70 1.96 -14.60
C ALA A 286 10.30 2.44 -14.21
N MET A 287 9.40 1.50 -13.93
CA MET A 287 8.03 1.80 -13.47
C MET A 287 8.03 2.62 -12.17
N TYR A 288 8.81 2.24 -11.16
CA TYR A 288 8.86 2.94 -9.87
C TYR A 288 9.53 4.31 -9.96
N ILE A 289 10.53 4.47 -10.83
CA ILE A 289 11.12 5.80 -11.11
C ILE A 289 10.08 6.74 -11.72
N VAL A 290 9.34 6.26 -12.72
CA VAL A 290 8.28 7.05 -13.34
C VAL A 290 7.13 7.31 -12.36
N GLN A 291 6.78 6.33 -11.52
CA GLN A 291 5.80 6.49 -10.45
C GLN A 291 6.19 7.62 -9.48
N PHE A 292 7.45 7.71 -9.09
CA PHE A 292 7.94 8.80 -8.24
C PHE A 292 7.73 10.18 -8.88
N VAL A 293 8.12 10.33 -10.16
CA VAL A 293 7.90 11.58 -10.91
C VAL A 293 6.40 11.88 -11.06
N SER A 294 5.60 10.85 -11.30
CA SER A 294 4.14 10.97 -11.47
C SER A 294 3.44 11.52 -10.22
N VAL A 295 3.89 11.19 -9.02
CA VAL A 295 3.33 11.77 -7.78
C VAL A 295 3.46 13.29 -7.77
N MET A 296 4.59 13.85 -8.21
CA MET A 296 4.80 15.30 -8.29
C MET A 296 3.87 15.95 -9.32
N ILE A 297 3.63 15.28 -10.44
CA ILE A 297 2.67 15.73 -11.46
C ILE A 297 1.25 15.65 -10.92
N ALA A 298 0.89 14.57 -10.24
CA ALA A 298 -0.43 14.35 -9.67
C ALA A 298 -0.83 15.44 -8.67
N ILE A 299 0.10 15.92 -7.82
CA ILE A 299 -0.13 17.03 -6.90
C ILE A 299 -0.63 18.26 -7.66
N ARG A 300 0.05 18.64 -8.76
CA ARG A 300 -0.33 19.79 -9.58
C ARG A 300 -1.67 19.59 -10.31
N VAL A 301 -1.91 18.38 -10.80
CA VAL A 301 -3.16 18.05 -11.50
C VAL A 301 -4.35 18.09 -10.54
N VAL A 302 -4.22 17.51 -9.35
CA VAL A 302 -5.28 17.53 -8.32
C VAL A 302 -5.60 18.96 -7.90
N MET A 303 -4.58 19.80 -7.67
CA MET A 303 -4.79 21.20 -7.27
C MET A 303 -5.47 22.05 -8.35
N LYS A 304 -5.15 21.82 -9.64
CA LYS A 304 -5.69 22.63 -10.75
C LYS A 304 -6.99 22.08 -11.32
N ALA A 305 -7.10 20.77 -11.46
CA ALA A 305 -8.18 20.10 -12.20
C ALA A 305 -9.11 19.27 -11.30
N GLY A 306 -8.75 19.09 -10.02
CA GLY A 306 -9.50 18.30 -9.04
C GLY A 306 -9.18 16.79 -9.07
N PRO A 307 -9.61 16.07 -8.00
CA PRO A 307 -9.26 14.66 -7.82
C PRO A 307 -9.87 13.73 -8.87
N THR A 308 -11.09 14.00 -9.33
CA THR A 308 -11.76 13.16 -10.36
C THR A 308 -11.04 13.17 -11.69
N ARG A 309 -10.56 14.35 -12.16
CA ARG A 309 -9.81 14.45 -13.41
C ARG A 309 -8.41 13.82 -13.30
N ALA A 310 -7.78 13.96 -12.13
CA ALA A 310 -6.51 13.28 -11.85
C ALA A 310 -6.69 11.75 -11.86
N TYR A 311 -7.78 11.25 -11.28
CA TYR A 311 -8.11 9.83 -11.31
C TYR A 311 -8.37 9.33 -12.74
N ALA A 312 -9.10 10.08 -13.55
CA ALA A 312 -9.33 9.76 -14.97
C ALA A 312 -8.01 9.72 -15.78
N PHE A 313 -7.11 10.67 -15.54
CA PHE A 313 -5.77 10.67 -16.15
C PHE A 313 -4.97 9.40 -15.76
N ALA A 314 -5.02 9.01 -14.50
CA ALA A 314 -4.37 7.80 -14.01
C ALA A 314 -4.88 6.55 -14.73
N ILE A 315 -6.21 6.43 -14.84
CA ILE A 315 -6.85 5.31 -15.54
C ILE A 315 -6.47 5.28 -17.02
N ALA A 316 -6.53 6.42 -17.71
CA ALA A 316 -6.13 6.50 -19.12
C ALA A 316 -4.69 6.02 -19.32
N SER A 317 -3.77 6.41 -18.42
CA SER A 317 -2.37 5.97 -18.47
C SER A 317 -2.25 4.44 -18.30
N VAL A 318 -2.97 3.85 -17.33
CA VAL A 318 -2.95 2.38 -17.11
C VAL A 318 -3.61 1.64 -18.26
N ILE A 319 -4.72 2.17 -18.83
CA ILE A 319 -5.36 1.57 -20.02
C ILE A 319 -4.38 1.53 -21.19
N ILE A 320 -3.62 2.61 -21.43
CA ILE A 320 -2.60 2.63 -22.49
C ILE A 320 -1.54 1.55 -22.24
N ALA A 321 -1.04 1.41 -21.00
CA ALA A 321 -0.08 0.37 -20.63
C ALA A 321 -0.63 -1.03 -20.92
N CYS A 322 -1.85 -1.31 -20.46
CA CYS A 322 -2.52 -2.59 -20.64
C CYS A 322 -2.82 -2.87 -22.13
N ALA A 323 -3.25 -1.87 -22.88
CA ALA A 323 -3.49 -2.00 -24.31
C ALA A 323 -2.20 -2.33 -25.09
N LEU A 324 -1.07 -1.72 -24.74
CA LEU A 324 0.22 -2.02 -25.34
C LEU A 324 0.67 -3.46 -25.01
N TYR A 325 0.53 -3.94 -23.77
CA TYR A 325 0.85 -5.33 -23.43
C TYR A 325 -0.08 -6.32 -24.10
N TYR A 326 -1.36 -5.99 -24.23
CA TYR A 326 -2.31 -6.83 -24.95
C TYR A 326 -2.00 -6.85 -26.46
N ALA A 327 -1.64 -5.71 -27.05
CA ALA A 327 -1.17 -5.63 -28.43
C ALA A 327 0.10 -6.47 -28.65
N TYR A 328 1.07 -6.40 -27.73
CA TYR A 328 2.24 -7.28 -27.76
C TYR A 328 1.84 -8.76 -27.81
N TYR A 329 0.90 -9.17 -26.93
CA TYR A 329 0.42 -10.55 -26.90
C TYR A 329 -0.22 -10.99 -28.24
N LEU A 330 -0.98 -10.11 -28.90
CA LEU A 330 -1.64 -10.41 -30.18
C LEU A 330 -0.66 -10.46 -31.35
N ILE A 331 0.26 -9.50 -31.41
CA ILE A 331 1.18 -9.35 -32.56
C ILE A 331 2.29 -10.41 -32.47
N ARG A 332 2.80 -10.69 -31.28
CA ARG A 332 3.95 -11.59 -31.01
C ARG A 332 5.00 -11.46 -32.09
N PRO A 333 5.74 -10.34 -32.18
CA PRO A 333 6.68 -10.09 -33.26
C PRO A 333 7.62 -11.27 -33.48
N ALA A 334 7.73 -11.77 -34.71
CA ALA A 334 8.59 -12.90 -35.02
C ALA A 334 10.03 -12.63 -34.58
N GLY A 335 10.64 -13.56 -33.85
CA GLY A 335 12.00 -13.43 -33.32
C GLY A 335 12.15 -12.50 -32.11
N PHE A 336 11.07 -11.91 -31.59
CA PHE A 336 11.15 -11.00 -30.45
C PHE A 336 11.43 -11.74 -29.14
N SER A 337 10.75 -12.88 -28.89
CA SER A 337 10.93 -13.68 -27.68
C SER A 337 12.35 -14.19 -27.47
N PRO A 338 13.03 -14.77 -28.48
CA PRO A 338 14.45 -15.11 -28.40
C PRO A 338 15.35 -13.89 -28.13
N ALA A 339 15.04 -12.74 -28.75
CA ALA A 339 15.80 -11.50 -28.53
C ALA A 339 15.65 -10.97 -27.10
N VAL A 340 14.46 -11.07 -26.50
CA VAL A 340 14.25 -10.71 -25.11
C VAL A 340 14.95 -11.67 -24.15
N HIS A 341 14.91 -12.97 -24.43
CA HIS A 341 15.59 -13.99 -23.62
C HIS A 341 17.12 -13.84 -23.63
N GLY A 342 17.69 -13.40 -24.76
CA GLY A 342 19.13 -13.16 -24.92
C GLY A 342 19.63 -11.81 -24.35
N ILE A 343 18.79 -11.01 -23.70
CA ILE A 343 19.24 -9.78 -23.05
C ILE A 343 19.89 -10.15 -21.69
N GLU A 344 21.20 -10.22 -21.71
CA GLU A 344 22.03 -10.49 -20.51
C GLU A 344 22.51 -9.19 -19.84
N HIS A 345 22.32 -8.04 -20.46
CA HIS A 345 22.83 -6.74 -20.02
C HIS A 345 21.70 -5.78 -19.64
N ASN A 346 22.06 -4.66 -19.02
CA ASN A 346 21.12 -3.59 -18.67
C ASN A 346 20.41 -3.05 -19.92
N ILE A 347 19.08 -3.08 -19.94
CA ILE A 347 18.26 -2.61 -21.06
C ILE A 347 18.62 -1.17 -21.46
N PHE A 348 18.76 -0.28 -20.47
CA PHE A 348 19.10 1.14 -20.72
C PHE A 348 20.50 1.29 -21.33
N GLY A 349 21.49 0.60 -20.79
CA GLY A 349 22.85 0.59 -21.33
C GLY A 349 22.89 -0.08 -22.71
N GLY A 350 22.15 -1.18 -22.89
CA GLY A 350 22.06 -1.90 -24.15
C GLY A 350 21.46 -1.07 -25.29
N VAL A 351 20.49 -0.21 -25.01
CA VAL A 351 19.94 0.75 -26.00
C VAL A 351 20.99 1.78 -26.40
N LEU A 352 21.71 2.34 -25.42
CA LEU A 352 22.72 3.37 -25.69
C LEU A 352 23.93 2.81 -26.47
N THR A 353 24.27 1.54 -26.25
CA THR A 353 25.37 0.86 -26.93
C THR A 353 24.97 0.15 -28.24
N GLY A 354 23.67 0.19 -28.58
CA GLY A 354 23.14 -0.47 -29.78
C GLY A 354 22.98 -1.99 -29.69
N HIS A 355 23.21 -2.60 -28.51
CA HIS A 355 23.03 -4.05 -28.27
C HIS A 355 21.55 -4.45 -28.12
N VAL A 356 20.67 -3.50 -27.72
CA VAL A 356 19.23 -3.69 -27.64
C VAL A 356 18.54 -2.82 -28.69
N SER A 357 17.77 -3.44 -29.57
CA SER A 357 17.07 -2.67 -30.61
C SER A 357 16.02 -1.72 -30.01
N PRO A 358 15.78 -0.55 -30.63
CA PRO A 358 14.76 0.40 -30.15
C PRO A 358 13.37 -0.23 -30.06
N MET A 359 13.04 -1.18 -30.96
CA MET A 359 11.75 -1.88 -30.95
C MET A 359 11.59 -2.77 -29.71
N ILE A 360 12.65 -3.47 -29.29
CA ILE A 360 12.64 -4.29 -28.07
C ILE A 360 12.48 -3.37 -26.86
N ALA A 361 13.28 -2.30 -26.79
CA ALA A 361 13.21 -1.32 -25.70
C ALA A 361 11.82 -0.67 -25.60
N PHE A 362 11.18 -0.37 -26.72
CA PHE A 362 9.81 0.16 -26.75
C PHE A 362 8.83 -0.79 -26.01
N TRP A 363 8.79 -2.06 -26.37
CA TRP A 363 7.85 -3.02 -25.77
C TRP A 363 8.17 -3.33 -24.30
N LEU A 364 9.42 -3.24 -23.90
CA LEU A 364 9.83 -3.46 -22.51
C LEU A 364 9.56 -2.23 -21.63
N LEU A 365 9.87 -1.02 -22.10
CA LEU A 365 9.90 0.17 -21.25
C LEU A 365 8.65 1.03 -21.36
N VAL A 366 8.11 1.25 -22.56
CA VAL A 366 7.00 2.20 -22.74
C VAL A 366 5.74 1.80 -21.98
N PRO A 367 5.28 0.53 -22.03
CA PRO A 367 4.10 0.14 -21.25
C PRO A 367 4.30 0.32 -19.73
N VAL A 368 5.45 -0.06 -19.17
CA VAL A 368 5.70 0.12 -17.73
C VAL A 368 5.83 1.58 -17.33
N MET A 369 6.30 2.46 -18.23
CA MET A 369 6.31 3.90 -17.96
C MET A 369 4.89 4.46 -17.84
N PHE A 370 3.98 4.08 -18.75
CA PHE A 370 2.56 4.43 -18.63
C PHE A 370 1.91 3.85 -17.38
N ALA A 371 2.23 2.60 -17.03
CA ALA A 371 1.79 2.00 -15.77
C ALA A 371 2.29 2.81 -14.57
N GLY A 372 3.56 3.21 -14.55
CA GLY A 372 4.15 4.05 -13.51
C GLY A 372 3.46 5.41 -13.37
N LEU A 373 3.17 6.09 -14.50
CA LEU A 373 2.42 7.35 -14.50
C LEU A 373 1.05 7.22 -13.85
N GLY A 374 0.30 6.19 -14.24
CA GLY A 374 -1.02 5.92 -13.65
C GLY A 374 -0.94 5.60 -12.16
N ARG A 375 -0.03 4.72 -11.76
CA ARG A 375 0.14 4.27 -10.37
C ARG A 375 0.53 5.39 -9.41
N GLY A 376 1.45 6.28 -9.80
CA GLY A 376 1.83 7.43 -8.98
C GLY A 376 0.65 8.34 -8.69
N THR A 377 -0.17 8.60 -9.69
CA THR A 377 -1.39 9.39 -9.54
C THR A 377 -2.43 8.67 -8.67
N LEU A 378 -2.66 7.35 -8.87
CA LEU A 378 -3.56 6.54 -8.05
C LEU A 378 -3.16 6.49 -6.58
N ASN A 379 -1.87 6.49 -6.29
CA ASN A 379 -1.38 6.50 -4.91
C ASN A 379 -1.61 7.84 -4.21
N PHE A 380 -1.65 8.95 -4.95
CA PHE A 380 -1.82 10.28 -4.37
C PHE A 380 -3.30 10.70 -4.22
N VAL A 381 -4.14 10.44 -5.24
CA VAL A 381 -5.53 10.96 -5.31
C VAL A 381 -6.37 10.61 -4.08
N PRO A 382 -6.45 9.34 -3.61
CA PRO A 382 -7.28 9.01 -2.45
C PRO A 382 -6.83 9.74 -1.18
N TRP A 383 -5.53 9.84 -0.94
CA TRP A 383 -4.99 10.50 0.24
C TRP A 383 -5.18 12.01 0.22
N SER A 384 -5.26 12.63 -0.96
CA SER A 384 -5.56 14.05 -1.10
C SER A 384 -6.96 14.41 -0.62
N VAL A 385 -7.90 13.47 -0.70
CA VAL A 385 -9.31 13.66 -0.32
C VAL A 385 -9.60 13.16 1.10
N TYR A 386 -8.83 12.20 1.58
CA TYR A 386 -9.02 11.55 2.88
C TYR A 386 -9.19 12.53 4.05
N ASN A 387 -8.41 13.60 4.06
CA ASN A 387 -8.39 14.59 5.16
C ASN A 387 -9.70 15.36 5.34
N TYR A 388 -10.59 15.35 4.35
CA TYR A 388 -11.89 16.03 4.38
C TYR A 388 -13.04 15.14 4.86
N LEU A 389 -12.83 13.83 4.93
CA LEU A 389 -13.89 12.88 5.31
C LEU A 389 -14.33 12.99 6.78
N PRO A 390 -13.45 13.27 7.75
CA PRO A 390 -13.87 13.46 9.14
C PRO A 390 -14.82 14.63 9.34
N ASP A 391 -14.73 15.68 8.52
CA ASP A 391 -15.62 16.83 8.61
C ASP A 391 -17.05 16.47 8.15
N ILE A 392 -17.17 15.54 7.19
CA ILE A 392 -18.46 15.00 6.75
C ILE A 392 -19.10 14.13 7.85
N ASP A 393 -18.27 13.32 8.53
CA ASP A 393 -18.72 12.50 9.65
C ASP A 393 -19.18 13.36 10.83
N GLU A 394 -18.47 14.45 11.11
CA GLU A 394 -18.85 15.41 12.14
C GLU A 394 -20.23 15.99 11.87
N ALA A 395 -20.54 16.33 10.62
CA ALA A 395 -21.88 16.80 10.23
C ALA A 395 -22.97 15.77 10.58
N VAL A 396 -22.71 14.47 10.38
CA VAL A 396 -23.68 13.40 10.65
C VAL A 396 -23.77 13.06 12.12
N THR A 397 -22.64 12.93 12.81
CA THR A 397 -22.56 12.32 14.16
C THR A 397 -22.41 13.34 15.28
N GLY A 398 -22.02 14.57 14.98
CA GLY A 398 -21.61 15.57 15.97
C GLY A 398 -20.24 15.28 16.61
N GLN A 399 -19.50 14.29 16.11
CA GLN A 399 -18.21 13.87 16.66
C GLN A 399 -17.17 13.74 15.55
N ARG A 400 -15.96 14.17 15.81
CA ARG A 400 -14.83 14.05 14.88
C ARG A 400 -14.07 12.73 15.12
N ARG A 401 -14.28 11.74 14.25
CA ARG A 401 -13.79 10.37 14.42
C ARG A 401 -12.70 9.99 13.40
N GLU A 402 -11.64 10.80 13.28
CA GLU A 402 -10.55 10.61 12.28
C GLU A 402 -9.94 9.20 12.32
N GLY A 403 -9.66 8.66 13.51
CA GLY A 403 -9.02 7.35 13.67
C GLY A 403 -9.87 6.18 13.17
N ILE A 404 -11.21 6.28 13.23
CA ILE A 404 -12.10 5.22 12.76
C ILE A 404 -12.00 5.09 11.23
N PHE A 405 -11.97 6.21 10.50
CA PHE A 405 -11.84 6.20 9.04
C PHE A 405 -10.52 5.57 8.59
N ALA A 406 -9.40 5.93 9.24
CA ALA A 406 -8.10 5.32 8.97
C ALA A 406 -8.11 3.82 9.22
N GLY A 407 -8.67 3.39 10.36
CA GLY A 407 -8.79 1.97 10.73
C GLY A 407 -9.65 1.18 9.73
N VAL A 408 -10.79 1.75 9.33
CA VAL A 408 -11.69 1.13 8.36
C VAL A 408 -11.04 1.00 6.98
N MET A 409 -10.38 2.06 6.49
CA MET A 409 -9.67 2.02 5.21
C MET A 409 -8.57 0.95 5.21
N THR A 410 -7.78 0.87 6.27
CA THR A 410 -6.73 -0.12 6.43
C THR A 410 -7.29 -1.54 6.47
N LEU A 411 -8.35 -1.77 7.26
CA LEU A 411 -9.00 -3.07 7.39
C LEU A 411 -9.53 -3.55 6.04
N VAL A 412 -10.33 -2.72 5.36
CA VAL A 412 -10.91 -3.07 4.06
C VAL A 412 -9.82 -3.29 3.02
N ARG A 413 -8.75 -2.47 3.04
CA ARG A 413 -7.60 -2.62 2.15
C ARG A 413 -6.92 -3.98 2.30
N LYS A 414 -6.69 -4.45 3.53
CA LYS A 414 -6.05 -5.75 3.80
C LYS A 414 -6.91 -6.91 3.34
N PHE A 415 -8.22 -6.87 3.60
CA PHE A 415 -9.14 -7.90 3.11
C PHE A 415 -9.22 -7.93 1.58
N THR A 416 -9.40 -6.78 0.94
CA THR A 416 -9.48 -6.73 -0.53
C THR A 416 -8.19 -7.14 -1.20
N GLN A 417 -7.02 -6.85 -0.61
CA GLN A 417 -5.73 -7.34 -1.06
C GLN A 417 -5.65 -8.86 -0.98
N ALA A 418 -6.09 -9.45 0.14
CA ALA A 418 -6.13 -10.91 0.29
C ALA A 418 -6.96 -11.57 -0.82
N PHE A 419 -8.17 -11.06 -1.07
CA PHE A 419 -9.04 -11.56 -2.14
C PHE A 419 -8.44 -11.36 -3.54
N ALA A 420 -7.80 -10.23 -3.80
CA ALA A 420 -7.16 -9.96 -5.09
C ALA A 420 -6.01 -10.94 -5.36
N LEU A 421 -5.16 -11.20 -4.38
CA LEU A 421 -4.03 -12.13 -4.51
C LEU A 421 -4.48 -13.59 -4.63
N ALA A 422 -5.42 -14.04 -3.78
CA ALA A 422 -6.01 -15.38 -3.86
C ALA A 422 -6.73 -15.58 -5.21
N GLY A 423 -7.54 -14.61 -5.62
CA GLY A 423 -8.27 -14.65 -6.88
C GLY A 423 -7.36 -14.68 -8.11
N THR A 424 -6.25 -13.93 -8.07
CA THR A 424 -5.23 -13.95 -9.13
C THR A 424 -4.58 -15.33 -9.24
N GLY A 425 -4.17 -15.95 -8.12
CA GLY A 425 -3.59 -17.28 -8.09
C GLY A 425 -4.55 -18.35 -8.59
N TRP A 426 -5.80 -18.33 -8.11
CA TRP A 426 -6.85 -19.24 -8.54
C TRP A 426 -7.19 -19.10 -10.04
N ALA A 427 -7.29 -17.88 -10.54
CA ALA A 427 -7.56 -17.63 -11.95
C ALA A 427 -6.44 -18.13 -12.87
N MET A 428 -5.17 -17.97 -12.45
CA MET A 428 -4.02 -18.51 -13.19
C MET A 428 -4.08 -20.03 -13.27
N GLU A 429 -4.35 -20.70 -12.16
CA GLU A 429 -4.45 -22.16 -12.11
C GLU A 429 -5.63 -22.69 -12.93
N ALA A 430 -6.80 -22.06 -12.81
CA ALA A 430 -7.97 -22.38 -13.62
C ALA A 430 -7.73 -22.17 -15.13
N GLY A 431 -6.87 -21.23 -15.50
CA GLY A 431 -6.39 -21.00 -16.88
C GLY A 431 -5.37 -22.02 -17.37
N GLY A 432 -4.98 -23.00 -16.53
CA GLY A 432 -4.02 -24.05 -16.89
C GLY A 432 -2.57 -23.66 -16.72
N PHE A 433 -2.26 -22.67 -15.85
CA PHE A 433 -0.90 -22.34 -15.49
C PHE A 433 -0.26 -23.45 -14.66
N VAL A 434 0.91 -23.90 -15.09
CA VAL A 434 1.70 -24.94 -14.41
C VAL A 434 2.96 -24.32 -13.81
N SER A 435 3.04 -24.34 -12.48
CA SER A 435 4.17 -23.78 -11.76
C SER A 435 5.48 -24.52 -12.12
N GLY A 436 6.56 -23.75 -12.36
CA GLY A 436 7.88 -24.29 -12.74
C GLY A 436 8.00 -24.79 -14.18
N ALA A 437 6.94 -24.82 -14.98
CA ALA A 437 7.02 -25.22 -16.37
C ALA A 437 7.76 -24.17 -17.20
N LYS A 438 8.74 -24.59 -18.01
CA LYS A 438 9.51 -23.71 -18.90
C LYS A 438 8.65 -23.10 -20.02
N VAL A 439 7.62 -23.81 -20.46
CA VAL A 439 6.68 -23.37 -21.49
C VAL A 439 5.28 -23.57 -20.96
N GLN A 440 4.47 -22.54 -21.04
CA GLN A 440 3.07 -22.56 -20.59
C GLN A 440 2.11 -22.86 -21.77
N THR A 441 0.94 -23.38 -21.44
CA THR A 441 -0.10 -23.62 -22.43
C THR A 441 -0.63 -22.29 -23.00
N PRO A 442 -1.15 -22.27 -24.26
CA PRO A 442 -1.78 -21.08 -24.81
C PRO A 442 -2.90 -20.53 -23.94
N GLY A 443 -3.67 -21.40 -23.28
CA GLY A 443 -4.73 -21.02 -22.34
C GLY A 443 -4.17 -20.28 -21.11
N ALA A 444 -3.10 -20.78 -20.52
CA ALA A 444 -2.42 -20.13 -19.40
C ALA A 444 -1.88 -18.75 -19.79
N MET A 445 -1.20 -18.65 -20.95
CA MET A 445 -0.68 -17.37 -21.45
C MET A 445 -1.80 -16.35 -21.70
N HIS A 446 -2.93 -16.80 -22.24
CA HIS A 446 -4.11 -15.95 -22.43
C HIS A 446 -4.67 -15.45 -21.10
N THR A 447 -4.85 -16.34 -20.12
CA THR A 447 -5.36 -15.99 -18.79
C THR A 447 -4.44 -15.01 -18.08
N ILE A 448 -3.12 -15.23 -18.08
CA ILE A 448 -2.14 -14.29 -17.48
C ILE A 448 -2.23 -12.93 -18.16
N THR A 449 -2.38 -12.89 -19.49
CA THR A 449 -2.54 -11.64 -20.23
C THR A 449 -3.84 -10.92 -19.87
N LEU A 450 -4.96 -11.63 -19.71
CA LEU A 450 -6.23 -11.05 -19.26
C LEU A 450 -6.12 -10.52 -17.84
N LEU A 451 -5.49 -11.26 -16.93
CA LEU A 451 -5.26 -10.81 -15.55
C LEU A 451 -4.43 -9.52 -15.50
N LEU A 452 -3.36 -9.44 -16.32
CA LEU A 452 -2.53 -8.24 -16.36
C LEU A 452 -3.22 -7.04 -17.03
N CYS A 453 -3.93 -7.27 -18.15
CA CYS A 453 -4.42 -6.19 -19.02
C CYS A 453 -5.88 -5.82 -18.73
N VAL A 454 -6.75 -6.79 -18.47
CA VAL A 454 -8.19 -6.56 -18.28
C VAL A 454 -8.54 -6.41 -16.82
N GLY A 455 -7.97 -7.24 -15.94
CA GLY A 455 -8.26 -7.23 -14.51
C GLY A 455 -8.14 -5.84 -13.87
N PRO A 456 -6.97 -5.18 -13.95
CA PRO A 456 -6.76 -3.83 -13.42
C PRO A 456 -7.72 -2.79 -14.01
N VAL A 457 -7.94 -2.84 -15.32
CA VAL A 457 -8.78 -1.88 -16.05
C VAL A 457 -10.24 -1.97 -15.58
N VAL A 458 -10.79 -3.18 -15.47
CA VAL A 458 -12.18 -3.38 -15.01
C VAL A 458 -12.39 -2.81 -13.62
N VAL A 459 -11.50 -3.14 -12.68
CA VAL A 459 -11.61 -2.65 -11.29
C VAL A 459 -11.50 -1.13 -11.22
N MET A 460 -10.61 -0.53 -12.00
CA MET A 460 -10.43 0.92 -12.04
C MET A 460 -11.61 1.64 -12.71
N LEU A 461 -12.20 1.07 -13.76
CA LEU A 461 -13.39 1.64 -14.41
C LEU A 461 -14.59 1.64 -13.46
N LEU A 462 -14.77 0.59 -12.64
CA LEU A 462 -15.78 0.58 -11.58
C LEU A 462 -15.53 1.72 -10.58
N GLY A 463 -14.27 1.93 -10.17
CA GLY A 463 -13.87 3.08 -9.34
C GLY A 463 -14.17 4.42 -10.02
N LEU A 464 -13.94 4.55 -11.33
CA LEU A 464 -14.19 5.78 -12.10
C LEU A 464 -15.69 6.12 -12.17
N ILE A 465 -16.55 5.13 -12.40
CA ILE A 465 -18.00 5.34 -12.41
C ILE A 465 -18.47 5.95 -11.08
N VAL A 466 -17.88 5.50 -9.97
CA VAL A 466 -18.17 6.07 -8.65
C VAL A 466 -17.53 7.45 -8.51
N ALA A 467 -16.29 7.64 -9.00
CA ALA A 467 -15.58 8.92 -8.92
C ALA A 467 -16.28 10.04 -9.70
N MET A 468 -16.94 9.73 -10.81
CA MET A 468 -17.75 10.72 -11.55
C MET A 468 -18.95 11.25 -10.76
N LYS A 469 -19.46 10.46 -9.81
CA LYS A 469 -20.55 10.86 -8.89
C LYS A 469 -20.03 11.53 -7.61
N PHE A 470 -18.71 11.61 -7.43
CA PHE A 470 -18.08 12.14 -6.24
C PHE A 470 -18.06 13.67 -6.29
N ARG A 471 -18.78 14.30 -5.37
CA ARG A 471 -19.01 15.76 -5.36
C ARG A 471 -18.13 16.53 -4.38
N LEU A 472 -17.26 15.86 -3.62
CA LEU A 472 -16.37 16.53 -2.68
C LEU A 472 -15.23 17.24 -3.43
N ASN A 473 -15.19 18.56 -3.32
CA ASN A 473 -14.16 19.45 -3.84
C ASN A 473 -13.99 20.64 -2.89
N ALA A 474 -13.06 21.55 -3.18
CA ALA A 474 -12.78 22.69 -2.30
C ALA A 474 -14.03 23.55 -1.99
N LYS A 475 -14.86 23.84 -3.00
CA LYS A 475 -16.06 24.65 -2.83
C LYS A 475 -17.12 23.94 -1.97
N THR A 476 -17.40 22.66 -2.25
CA THR A 476 -18.38 21.89 -1.49
C THR A 476 -17.92 21.60 -0.07
N HIS A 477 -16.61 21.46 0.15
CA HIS A 477 -16.03 21.33 1.48
C HIS A 477 -16.16 22.63 2.30
N GLU A 478 -15.94 23.79 1.69
CA GLU A 478 -16.13 25.08 2.36
C GLU A 478 -17.57 25.25 2.83
N ILE A 479 -18.56 24.95 1.97
CA ILE A 479 -19.98 24.95 2.34
C ILE A 479 -20.24 23.97 3.49
N LEU A 480 -19.71 22.75 3.41
CA LEU A 480 -19.87 21.76 4.47
C LEU A 480 -19.33 22.28 5.81
N THR A 481 -18.10 22.81 5.82
CA THR A 481 -17.46 23.31 7.03
C THR A 481 -18.24 24.46 7.64
N TYR A 482 -18.77 25.35 6.81
CA TYR A 482 -19.65 26.43 7.25
C TYR A 482 -20.92 25.89 7.91
N GLU A 483 -21.62 24.94 7.30
CA GLU A 483 -22.81 24.33 7.86
C GLU A 483 -22.54 23.48 9.12
N VAL A 484 -21.38 22.82 9.21
CA VAL A 484 -20.92 22.12 10.44
C VAL A 484 -20.81 23.12 11.60
N GLU A 485 -20.24 24.30 11.35
CA GLU A 485 -20.15 25.33 12.40
C GLU A 485 -21.52 25.84 12.83
N ARG A 486 -22.48 25.97 11.90
CA ARG A 486 -23.88 26.31 12.23
C ARG A 486 -24.56 25.20 13.03
N LEU A 487 -24.38 23.93 12.63
CA LEU A 487 -24.91 22.76 13.38
C LEU A 487 -24.35 22.72 14.80
N ARG A 488 -23.06 23.04 14.97
CA ARG A 488 -22.37 23.12 16.26
C ARG A 488 -22.97 24.21 17.16
N ARG A 489 -23.47 25.30 16.56
CA ARG A 489 -24.20 26.37 17.26
C ARG A 489 -25.70 26.09 17.48
N GLY A 490 -26.16 24.89 17.10
CA GLY A 490 -27.54 24.45 17.34
C GLY A 490 -28.52 24.69 16.18
N ALA A 491 -28.06 25.07 14.99
CA ALA A 491 -28.92 25.22 13.83
C ALA A 491 -29.67 23.92 13.49
N THR A 492 -30.94 24.03 13.12
CA THR A 492 -31.80 22.90 12.74
C THR A 492 -32.08 22.85 11.23
N SER A 493 -31.81 23.95 10.52
CA SER A 493 -31.97 24.08 9.08
C SER A 493 -30.71 24.68 8.44
N ALA A 494 -30.45 24.36 7.19
CA ALA A 494 -29.39 24.99 6.42
C ALA A 494 -29.68 26.47 6.16
N GLU A 495 -28.63 27.25 5.87
CA GLU A 495 -28.78 28.66 5.57
C GLU A 495 -29.50 28.90 4.24
N THR A 496 -29.14 28.12 3.24
CA THR A 496 -29.73 28.17 1.90
C THR A 496 -30.13 26.77 1.43
N PRO A 497 -31.12 26.68 0.50
CA PRO A 497 -31.44 25.38 -0.12
C PRO A 497 -30.26 24.75 -0.86
N GLU A 498 -29.35 25.56 -1.43
CA GLU A 498 -28.14 25.09 -2.09
C GLU A 498 -27.18 24.42 -1.08
N ASN A 499 -26.94 25.04 0.06
CA ASN A 499 -26.13 24.48 1.14
C ASN A 499 -26.73 23.17 1.66
N GLN A 500 -28.06 23.13 1.84
CA GLN A 500 -28.76 21.92 2.24
C GLN A 500 -28.47 20.77 1.25
N GLN A 501 -28.63 21.03 -0.04
CA GLN A 501 -28.42 20.03 -1.06
C GLN A 501 -26.96 19.51 -1.08
N VAL A 502 -25.98 20.42 -0.95
CA VAL A 502 -24.56 20.04 -0.90
C VAL A 502 -24.28 19.12 0.30
N VAL A 503 -24.76 19.46 1.48
CA VAL A 503 -24.54 18.66 2.70
C VAL A 503 -25.26 17.32 2.61
N GLU A 504 -26.51 17.27 2.13
CA GLU A 504 -27.27 16.03 1.92
C GLU A 504 -26.62 15.14 0.84
N ASP A 505 -26.08 15.72 -0.22
CA ASP A 505 -25.35 14.98 -1.26
C ASP A 505 -24.05 14.35 -0.74
N LEU A 506 -23.30 15.05 0.10
CA LEU A 506 -22.05 14.55 0.68
C LEU A 506 -22.30 13.52 1.78
N THR A 507 -23.25 13.78 2.68
CA THR A 507 -23.53 12.89 3.81
C THR A 507 -24.38 11.69 3.39
N GLY A 508 -25.32 11.88 2.47
CA GLY A 508 -26.37 10.92 2.12
C GLY A 508 -27.53 10.91 3.13
N TRP A 509 -27.59 11.92 4.02
CA TRP A 509 -28.61 12.06 5.07
C TRP A 509 -29.37 13.36 4.89
N LYS A 510 -30.67 13.37 5.27
CA LYS A 510 -31.47 14.60 5.28
C LYS A 510 -30.93 15.55 6.34
N TYR A 511 -30.88 16.86 6.03
CA TYR A 511 -30.30 17.87 6.91
C TYR A 511 -30.92 17.86 8.33
N ALA A 512 -32.23 17.66 8.43
CA ALA A 512 -32.94 17.57 9.72
C ALA A 512 -32.48 16.42 10.63
N THR A 513 -31.85 15.35 10.06
CA THR A 513 -31.38 14.19 10.79
C THR A 513 -29.90 14.23 11.13
N LEU A 514 -29.20 15.30 10.74
CA LEU A 514 -27.77 15.50 11.03
C LEU A 514 -27.52 15.78 12.51
N TRP A 515 -26.24 15.80 12.90
CA TRP A 515 -25.78 16.10 14.26
C TRP A 515 -26.28 15.10 15.30
N GLY A 516 -26.36 13.82 14.92
CA GLY A 516 -26.83 12.75 15.81
C GLY A 516 -28.35 12.71 16.05
N ARG A 517 -29.12 13.59 15.41
CA ARG A 517 -30.59 13.66 15.57
C ARG A 517 -31.35 12.50 14.90
N GLY A 518 -30.70 11.78 13.99
CA GLY A 518 -31.27 10.62 13.28
C GLY A 518 -30.93 9.26 13.90
N ARG A 519 -30.41 9.24 15.14
CA ARG A 519 -30.10 8.00 15.87
C ARG A 519 -31.25 7.52 16.71
#